data_381df3bd68dedad54361322c3c767fa1
#
_entry.id   381df3bd68dedad54361322c3c767fa1
#
_cell.length_a   1.000
_cell.length_b   1.000
_cell.length_c   1.000
_cell.angle_alpha   90.00
_cell.angle_beta   90.00
_cell.angle_gamma   90.00
#
_symmetry.space_group_name_H-M   'P 1'
#
loop_
_entity.id
_entity.type
_entity.pdbx_description
1 polymer ?
#
loop_
_entity_poly.entity_id
_entity_poly.type
_entity_poly.pdbx_seq_one_letter_code
_entity_poly.pdbx_strand_id
1 'polypeptide(L)'
;MGPKSTNNLCETFGYLSAQTATKLAHSIRRGLAYGEQTITDTNLLEIQIAHPSEVCVHKFNSRTERKSGADWEWWFVDGPSNRGIGLRVQAKKMDKQRNYSAFKESQCQALLHDAATYSPECFPFYCFYNWWWPESEIGPECHCGQRAGSAAFGCSVLPAQIVLDDSGPKCDR
;
A
#
# COMPACT_ATOMS: atom_id res chain seq x y z
N MET A 1 18.75 -21.55 7.55
CA MET A 1 19.20 -20.28 8.17
C MET A 1 18.69 -19.17 7.27
N GLY A 2 17.60 -18.51 7.63
CA GLY A 2 17.10 -17.33 6.94
C GLY A 2 18.04 -16.15 7.14
N PRO A 3 18.14 -15.19 6.20
CA PRO A 3 18.96 -14.02 6.38
C PRO A 3 18.49 -13.30 7.64
N LYS A 4 19.42 -13.00 8.55
CA LYS A 4 19.16 -12.06 9.64
C LYS A 4 18.86 -10.73 8.96
N SER A 5 17.59 -10.32 8.92
CA SER A 5 17.23 -8.99 8.46
C SER A 5 17.86 -7.99 9.43
N THR A 6 18.94 -7.36 8.99
CA THR A 6 19.57 -6.21 9.68
C THR A 6 18.96 -4.89 9.17
N ASN A 7 17.98 -4.97 8.24
CA ASN A 7 17.35 -3.83 7.64
C ASN A 7 16.31 -3.25 8.59
N ASN A 8 16.30 -1.94 8.72
CA ASN A 8 15.22 -1.26 9.43
C ASN A 8 13.92 -1.32 8.58
N LEU A 9 12.80 -1.02 9.21
CA LEU A 9 11.49 -1.09 8.58
C LEU A 9 11.40 -0.24 7.30
N CYS A 10 12.01 0.94 7.28
CA CYS A 10 12.04 1.83 6.12
C CYS A 10 12.76 1.19 4.92
N GLU A 11 13.90 0.54 5.15
CA GLU A 11 14.65 -0.17 4.10
C GLU A 11 13.87 -1.36 3.55
N THR A 12 13.16 -2.09 4.41
CA THR A 12 12.28 -3.19 3.98
C THR A 12 11.15 -2.68 3.10
N PHE A 13 10.46 -1.60 3.49
CA PHE A 13 9.40 -1.00 2.66
C PHE A 13 9.96 -0.48 1.33
N GLY A 14 11.11 0.18 1.33
CA GLY A 14 11.78 0.65 0.11
C GLY A 14 12.13 -0.50 -0.84
N TYR A 15 12.67 -1.59 -0.31
CA TYR A 15 12.96 -2.80 -1.08
C TYR A 15 11.70 -3.41 -1.70
N LEU A 16 10.63 -3.60 -0.92
CA LEU A 16 9.38 -4.18 -1.40
C LEU A 16 8.69 -3.29 -2.43
N SER A 17 8.77 -1.98 -2.27
CA SER A 17 8.29 -1.00 -3.24
C SER A 17 9.02 -1.17 -4.58
N ALA A 18 10.35 -1.23 -4.57
CA ALA A 18 11.15 -1.45 -5.77
C ALA A 18 10.86 -2.80 -6.45
N GLN A 19 10.71 -3.86 -5.67
CA GLN A 19 10.33 -5.19 -6.17
C GLN A 19 8.93 -5.19 -6.82
N THR A 20 7.98 -4.49 -6.22
CA THR A 20 6.62 -4.36 -6.75
C THR A 20 6.63 -3.67 -8.11
N ALA A 21 7.28 -2.51 -8.23
CA ALA A 21 7.41 -1.78 -9.50
C ALA A 21 8.01 -2.66 -10.59
N THR A 22 9.14 -3.31 -10.29
CA THR A 22 9.88 -4.16 -11.22
C THR A 22 9.03 -5.34 -11.69
N LYS A 23 8.41 -6.09 -10.76
CA LYS A 23 7.59 -7.25 -11.10
C LYS A 23 6.35 -6.87 -11.91
N LEU A 24 5.70 -5.75 -11.56
CA LEU A 24 4.56 -5.23 -12.33
C LEU A 24 4.96 -4.84 -13.75
N ALA A 25 6.05 -4.08 -13.93
CA ALA A 25 6.54 -3.71 -15.25
C ALA A 25 6.86 -4.96 -16.11
N HIS A 26 7.54 -5.95 -15.54
CA HIS A 26 7.83 -7.20 -16.24
C HIS A 26 6.57 -8.00 -16.58
N SER A 27 5.59 -8.07 -15.68
CA SER A 27 4.34 -8.79 -15.91
C SER A 27 3.56 -8.18 -17.10
N ILE A 28 3.50 -6.85 -17.16
CA ILE A 28 2.86 -6.11 -18.24
C ILE A 28 3.58 -6.36 -19.58
N ARG A 29 4.92 -6.23 -19.61
CA ARG A 29 5.73 -6.47 -20.82
C ARG A 29 5.56 -7.87 -21.37
N ARG A 30 5.43 -8.87 -20.50
CA ARG A 30 5.34 -10.29 -20.88
C ARG A 30 3.91 -10.80 -21.02
N GLY A 31 2.89 -9.97 -20.74
CA GLY A 31 1.49 -10.38 -20.76
C GLY A 31 1.13 -11.42 -19.68
N LEU A 32 1.91 -11.46 -18.58
CA LEU A 32 1.66 -12.36 -17.46
C LEU A 32 0.76 -11.68 -16.42
N ALA A 33 -0.11 -12.45 -15.77
CA ALA A 33 -0.93 -11.94 -14.68
C ALA A 33 -0.08 -11.81 -13.40
N TYR A 34 -0.05 -10.59 -12.82
CA TYR A 34 0.47 -10.33 -11.48
C TYR A 34 -0.59 -9.53 -10.74
N GLY A 35 -1.46 -10.26 -10.03
CA GLY A 35 -2.69 -9.74 -9.43
C GLY A 35 -2.41 -8.88 -8.21
N GLU A 36 -3.33 -7.96 -7.90
CA GLU A 36 -3.32 -7.09 -6.71
C GLU A 36 -3.17 -7.93 -5.42
N GLN A 37 -3.97 -8.99 -5.30
CA GLN A 37 -3.93 -9.89 -4.16
C GLN A 37 -2.56 -10.57 -4.01
N THR A 38 -1.94 -11.02 -5.10
CA THR A 38 -0.62 -11.65 -5.06
C THR A 38 0.45 -10.69 -4.56
N ILE A 39 0.39 -9.42 -5.00
CA ILE A 39 1.31 -8.37 -4.55
C ILE A 39 1.12 -8.14 -3.05
N THR A 40 -0.14 -7.95 -2.64
CA THR A 40 -0.50 -7.73 -1.23
C THR A 40 0.01 -8.87 -0.36
N ASP A 41 -0.33 -10.13 -0.69
CA ASP A 41 0.05 -11.30 0.10
C ASP A 41 1.56 -11.44 0.24
N THR A 42 2.29 -11.25 -0.88
CA THR A 42 3.75 -11.34 -0.86
C THR A 42 4.36 -10.25 0.02
N ASN A 43 3.96 -9.00 -0.16
CA ASN A 43 4.52 -7.88 0.59
C ASN A 43 4.20 -7.99 2.09
N LEU A 44 2.97 -8.34 2.46
CA LEU A 44 2.57 -8.48 3.85
C LEU A 44 3.32 -9.62 4.54
N LEU A 45 3.51 -10.75 3.86
CA LEU A 45 4.26 -11.89 4.38
C LEU A 45 5.74 -11.52 4.61
N GLU A 46 6.38 -10.85 3.66
CA GLU A 46 7.79 -10.43 3.79
C GLU A 46 7.99 -9.44 4.95
N ILE A 47 7.07 -8.48 5.12
CA ILE A 47 7.09 -7.55 6.25
C ILE A 47 6.96 -8.29 7.58
N GLN A 48 6.01 -9.23 7.68
CA GLN A 48 5.77 -9.99 8.89
C GLN A 48 6.97 -10.89 9.27
N ILE A 49 7.64 -11.47 8.26
CA ILE A 49 8.85 -12.28 8.46
C ILE A 49 10.02 -11.41 8.92
N ALA A 50 10.20 -10.22 8.31
CA ALA A 50 11.32 -9.34 8.61
C ALA A 50 11.16 -8.59 9.94
N HIS A 51 9.94 -8.24 10.32
CA HIS A 51 9.64 -7.37 11.45
C HIS A 51 8.51 -7.93 12.36
N PRO A 52 8.65 -9.16 12.88
CA PRO A 52 7.58 -9.84 13.60
C PRO A 52 7.20 -9.19 14.94
N SER A 53 8.09 -8.37 15.51
CA SER A 53 7.87 -7.64 16.77
C SER A 53 7.45 -6.18 16.59
N GLU A 54 7.60 -5.63 15.38
CA GLU A 54 7.35 -4.22 15.09
C GLU A 54 6.07 -4.01 14.29
N VAL A 55 5.67 -5.04 13.51
CA VAL A 55 4.50 -4.98 12.63
C VAL A 55 3.61 -6.20 12.86
N CYS A 56 2.36 -5.96 13.18
CA CYS A 56 1.31 -6.97 13.17
C CYS A 56 0.40 -6.76 11.95
N VAL A 57 0.17 -7.82 11.18
CA VAL A 57 -0.67 -7.78 9.97
C VAL A 57 -1.91 -8.63 10.19
N HIS A 58 -3.07 -8.04 9.90
CA HIS A 58 -4.34 -8.76 9.86
C HIS A 58 -5.00 -8.59 8.48
N LYS A 59 -4.98 -9.65 7.68
CA LYS A 59 -5.64 -9.65 6.37
C LYS A 59 -7.11 -10.01 6.53
N PHE A 60 -7.98 -9.26 5.84
CA PHE A 60 -9.40 -9.50 5.86
C PHE A 60 -9.82 -10.55 4.83
N ASN A 61 -10.94 -11.21 5.09
CA ASN A 61 -11.61 -12.06 4.11
C ASN A 61 -12.63 -11.24 3.32
N SER A 62 -13.09 -11.76 2.18
CA SER A 62 -14.00 -11.05 1.26
C SER A 62 -15.31 -10.57 1.90
N ARG A 63 -15.76 -11.16 3.01
CA ARG A 63 -16.95 -10.70 3.72
C ARG A 63 -16.64 -9.45 4.55
N THR A 64 -15.49 -9.44 5.21
CA THR A 64 -15.01 -8.29 5.99
C THR A 64 -14.62 -7.14 5.07
N GLU A 65 -13.89 -7.41 3.98
CA GLU A 65 -13.51 -6.43 2.95
C GLU A 65 -14.71 -5.65 2.42
N ARG A 66 -15.83 -6.35 2.11
CA ARG A 66 -17.05 -5.70 1.64
C ARG A 66 -17.71 -4.77 2.65
N LYS A 67 -17.52 -5.02 3.94
CA LYS A 67 -18.10 -4.20 5.01
C LYS A 67 -17.21 -3.03 5.38
N SER A 68 -15.91 -3.30 5.54
CA SER A 68 -14.93 -2.32 6.02
C SER A 68 -14.37 -1.45 4.89
N GLY A 69 -14.44 -1.90 3.63
CA GLY A 69 -13.76 -1.26 2.52
C GLY A 69 -12.24 -1.47 2.53
N ALA A 70 -11.69 -2.23 3.49
CA ALA A 70 -10.27 -2.49 3.65
C ALA A 70 -9.90 -3.93 3.25
N ASP A 71 -8.70 -4.14 2.71
CA ASP A 71 -8.15 -5.46 2.40
C ASP A 71 -7.38 -6.05 3.58
N TRP A 72 -6.70 -5.18 4.35
CA TRP A 72 -5.96 -5.58 5.55
C TRP A 72 -5.86 -4.43 6.55
N GLU A 73 -5.31 -4.80 7.73
CA GLU A 73 -4.96 -3.89 8.81
C GLU A 73 -3.50 -4.10 9.19
N TRP A 74 -2.77 -2.99 9.39
CA TRP A 74 -1.44 -2.96 9.96
C TRP A 74 -1.45 -2.32 11.33
N TRP A 75 -0.68 -2.89 12.25
CA TRP A 75 -0.33 -2.27 13.51
C TRP A 75 1.18 -2.13 13.57
N PHE A 76 1.65 -0.90 13.63
CA PHE A 76 3.04 -0.58 13.90
C PHE A 76 3.18 -0.41 15.40
N VAL A 77 4.00 -1.25 16.06
CA VAL A 77 4.08 -1.33 17.50
C VAL A 77 5.45 -0.90 17.97
N ASP A 78 5.49 0.05 18.92
CA ASP A 78 6.69 0.36 19.68
C ASP A 78 6.73 -0.56 20.92
N GLY A 79 7.54 -1.60 20.86
CA GLY A 79 7.66 -2.62 21.90
C GLY A 79 7.92 -2.06 23.31
N PRO A 80 8.87 -1.11 23.49
CA PRO A 80 9.16 -0.52 24.78
C PRO A 80 8.00 0.24 25.42
N SER A 81 7.21 1.00 24.63
CA SER A 81 6.10 1.81 25.14
C SER A 81 4.76 1.10 25.12
N ASN A 82 4.68 -0.07 24.49
CA ASN A 82 3.44 -0.80 24.21
C ASN A 82 2.37 0.07 23.54
N ARG A 83 2.83 1.00 22.69
CA ARG A 83 1.97 1.86 21.86
C ARG A 83 2.00 1.39 20.44
N GLY A 84 0.92 1.61 19.71
CA GLY A 84 0.81 1.22 18.32
C GLY A 84 -0.03 2.21 17.52
N ILE A 85 0.21 2.23 16.20
CA ILE A 85 -0.60 2.95 15.23
C ILE A 85 -1.22 1.92 14.29
N GLY A 86 -2.55 1.92 14.22
CA GLY A 86 -3.31 1.06 13.33
C GLY A 86 -3.62 1.76 12.00
N LEU A 87 -3.36 1.07 10.89
CA LEU A 87 -3.76 1.52 9.55
C LEU A 87 -4.70 0.49 8.94
N ARG A 88 -5.87 0.93 8.47
CA ARG A 88 -6.76 0.15 7.62
C ARG A 88 -6.52 0.50 6.17
N VAL A 89 -6.20 -0.49 5.36
CA VAL A 89 -5.65 -0.26 4.02
C VAL A 89 -6.46 -0.97 2.97
N GLN A 90 -6.82 -0.22 1.92
CA GLN A 90 -7.36 -0.73 0.67
C GLN A 90 -6.28 -0.68 -0.41
N ALA A 91 -6.03 -1.79 -1.10
CA ALA A 91 -5.11 -1.81 -2.23
C ALA A 91 -5.78 -1.39 -3.53
N LYS A 92 -5.00 -0.79 -4.41
CA LYS A 92 -5.34 -0.58 -5.82
C LYS A 92 -4.11 -0.78 -6.68
N LYS A 93 -4.26 -1.55 -7.74
CA LYS A 93 -3.19 -1.81 -8.69
C LYS A 93 -3.36 -0.97 -9.96
N MET A 94 -2.28 -0.36 -10.40
CA MET A 94 -2.21 0.33 -11.69
C MET A 94 -2.33 -0.67 -12.85
N ASP A 95 -3.20 -0.37 -13.80
CA ASP A 95 -3.39 -1.17 -15.02
C ASP A 95 -2.36 -0.82 -16.12
N LYS A 96 -2.50 -1.43 -17.29
CA LYS A 96 -1.63 -1.19 -18.45
C LYS A 96 -1.72 0.23 -19.00
N GLN A 97 -2.86 0.89 -18.81
CA GLN A 97 -3.14 2.26 -19.23
C GLN A 97 -2.71 3.29 -18.18
N ARG A 98 -2.09 2.86 -17.09
CA ARG A 98 -1.68 3.67 -15.93
C ARG A 98 -2.85 4.27 -15.15
N ASN A 99 -3.98 3.55 -15.10
CA ASN A 99 -5.15 3.93 -14.31
C ASN A 99 -5.38 2.97 -13.14
N TYR A 100 -6.12 3.44 -12.14
CA TYR A 100 -6.64 2.63 -11.04
C TYR A 100 -8.13 2.38 -11.26
N SER A 101 -8.45 1.57 -12.29
CA SER A 101 -9.82 1.34 -12.79
C SER A 101 -10.80 0.72 -11.79
N ALA A 102 -10.29 0.13 -10.71
CA ALA A 102 -11.11 -0.52 -9.68
C ALA A 102 -11.50 0.40 -8.51
N PHE A 103 -11.26 1.72 -8.60
CA PHE A 103 -11.68 2.65 -7.56
C PHE A 103 -13.20 2.77 -7.53
N LYS A 104 -13.79 2.68 -6.33
CA LYS A 104 -15.21 2.89 -6.07
C LYS A 104 -15.35 3.83 -4.89
N GLU A 105 -16.05 4.93 -5.09
CA GLU A 105 -16.33 5.91 -4.04
C GLU A 105 -17.00 5.28 -2.81
N SER A 106 -17.99 4.40 -3.04
CA SER A 106 -18.68 3.69 -1.96
C SER A 106 -17.76 2.82 -1.10
N GLN A 107 -16.70 2.25 -1.69
CA GLN A 107 -15.69 1.49 -0.96
C GLN A 107 -14.82 2.42 -0.10
N CYS A 108 -14.48 3.59 -0.63
CA CYS A 108 -13.73 4.60 0.11
C CYS A 108 -14.53 5.15 1.30
N GLN A 109 -15.81 5.44 1.10
CA GLN A 109 -16.71 5.87 2.17
C GLN A 109 -16.88 4.78 3.25
N ALA A 110 -16.97 3.51 2.87
CA ALA A 110 -17.02 2.39 3.80
C ALA A 110 -15.73 2.31 4.64
N LEU A 111 -14.55 2.48 4.00
CA LEU A 111 -13.25 2.47 4.66
C LEU A 111 -13.14 3.60 5.70
N LEU A 112 -13.53 4.81 5.33
CA LEU A 112 -13.53 5.97 6.23
C LEU A 112 -14.48 5.76 7.42
N HIS A 113 -15.69 5.28 7.16
CA HIS A 113 -16.69 5.04 8.21
C HIS A 113 -16.25 3.94 9.16
N ASP A 114 -15.76 2.80 8.63
CA ASP A 114 -15.35 1.65 9.43
C ASP A 114 -14.14 1.99 10.30
N ALA A 115 -13.15 2.71 9.76
CA ALA A 115 -11.97 3.13 10.53
C ALA A 115 -12.35 4.09 11.68
N ALA A 116 -13.28 5.02 11.45
CA ALA A 116 -13.74 5.97 12.46
C ALA A 116 -14.54 5.33 13.60
N THR A 117 -15.17 4.17 13.36
CA THR A 117 -16.00 3.47 14.34
C THR A 117 -15.27 2.32 15.04
N TYR A 118 -14.06 2.00 14.59
CA TYR A 118 -13.28 0.89 15.15
C TYR A 118 -12.58 1.29 16.47
N SER A 119 -12.47 0.32 17.37
CA SER A 119 -11.75 0.51 18.63
C SER A 119 -10.75 -0.64 18.81
N PRO A 120 -9.43 -0.38 18.96
CA PRO A 120 -8.79 0.94 18.99
C PRO A 120 -8.80 1.66 17.63
N GLU A 121 -8.64 2.99 17.66
CA GLU A 121 -8.68 3.84 16.47
C GLU A 121 -7.65 3.42 15.41
N CYS A 122 -8.11 3.29 14.16
CA CYS A 122 -7.28 3.01 12.99
C CYS A 122 -7.41 4.13 11.96
N PHE A 123 -6.32 4.41 11.26
CA PHE A 123 -6.30 5.41 10.20
C PHE A 123 -6.57 4.76 8.83
N PRO A 124 -7.53 5.30 8.04
CA PRO A 124 -7.87 4.75 6.73
C PRO A 124 -6.91 5.22 5.64
N PHE A 125 -6.36 4.27 4.89
CA PHE A 125 -5.39 4.53 3.82
C PHE A 125 -5.69 3.70 2.58
N TYR A 126 -5.22 4.21 1.43
CA TYR A 126 -5.04 3.46 0.20
C TYR A 126 -3.57 3.14 -0.01
N CYS A 127 -3.30 1.92 -0.49
CA CYS A 127 -1.99 1.51 -0.99
C CYS A 127 -2.09 1.29 -2.50
N PHE A 128 -1.35 2.08 -3.26
CA PHE A 128 -1.31 2.01 -4.71
C PHE A 128 -0.09 1.25 -5.17
N TYR A 129 -0.31 0.17 -5.94
CA TYR A 129 0.76 -0.60 -6.58
C TYR A 129 1.01 -0.05 -7.96
N ASN A 130 2.20 0.53 -8.16
CA ASN A 130 2.59 1.27 -9.34
C ASN A 130 3.65 0.52 -10.13
N TRP A 131 3.71 0.80 -11.44
CA TRP A 131 4.81 0.36 -12.28
C TRP A 131 5.32 1.51 -13.14
N TRP A 132 6.62 1.52 -13.34
CA TRP A 132 7.31 2.50 -14.15
C TRP A 132 8.32 1.76 -15.03
N TRP A 133 8.56 2.25 -16.21
CA TRP A 133 9.67 1.73 -16.99
C TRP A 133 10.97 2.14 -16.31
N PRO A 134 11.98 1.22 -16.20
CA PRO A 134 13.26 1.53 -15.55
C PRO A 134 14.00 2.71 -16.18
N GLU A 135 13.70 2.98 -17.46
CA GLU A 135 14.33 4.06 -18.24
C GLU A 135 13.62 5.43 -18.03
N SER A 136 12.48 5.48 -17.34
CA SER A 136 11.84 6.75 -17.03
C SER A 136 12.57 7.42 -15.85
N GLU A 137 13.35 8.46 -16.15
CA GLU A 137 14.09 9.24 -15.16
C GLU A 137 13.18 10.08 -14.24
N ILE A 138 11.90 10.13 -14.53
CA ILE A 138 10.93 10.98 -13.82
C ILE A 138 10.18 10.12 -12.80
N GLY A 139 10.70 10.07 -11.58
CA GLY A 139 9.94 9.69 -10.40
C GLY A 139 9.35 10.92 -9.71
N PRO A 140 8.30 10.76 -8.89
CA PRO A 140 7.80 11.87 -8.07
C PRO A 140 8.91 12.43 -7.17
N GLU A 141 8.94 13.74 -6.98
CA GLU A 141 9.88 14.38 -6.06
C GLU A 141 9.52 14.01 -4.61
N CYS A 142 10.48 13.44 -3.90
CA CYS A 142 10.32 13.20 -2.48
C CYS A 142 10.66 14.47 -1.70
N HIS A 143 9.75 14.93 -0.86
CA HIS A 143 10.00 16.08 0.04
C HIS A 143 11.10 15.82 1.10
N CYS A 144 11.58 14.57 1.21
CA CYS A 144 12.70 14.22 2.09
C CYS A 144 14.08 14.64 1.57
N GLY A 145 14.15 15.30 0.39
CA GLY A 145 15.41 15.74 -0.23
C GLY A 145 16.23 14.62 -0.86
N GLN A 146 15.80 13.38 -0.78
CA GLN A 146 16.43 12.26 -1.48
C GLN A 146 15.71 12.04 -2.81
N ARG A 147 16.44 12.06 -3.90
CA ARG A 147 15.94 11.61 -5.21
C ARG A 147 15.83 10.09 -5.19
N ALA A 148 14.67 9.60 -4.81
CA ALA A 148 14.36 8.20 -4.99
C ALA A 148 14.10 7.93 -6.47
N GLY A 149 14.76 6.96 -7.06
CA GLY A 149 14.48 6.51 -8.43
C GLY A 149 13.03 6.03 -8.57
N SER A 150 12.50 5.99 -9.78
CA SER A 150 11.12 5.56 -10.10
C SER A 150 10.71 4.24 -9.43
N ALA A 151 11.66 3.32 -9.21
CA ALA A 151 11.44 2.07 -8.51
C ALA A 151 11.00 2.23 -7.03
N ALA A 152 11.38 3.32 -6.37
CA ALA A 152 10.98 3.57 -4.98
C ALA A 152 9.47 3.86 -4.82
N PHE A 153 8.78 4.14 -5.91
CA PHE A 153 7.34 4.45 -5.92
C PHE A 153 6.45 3.28 -6.38
N GLY A 154 6.96 2.06 -6.33
CA GLY A 154 6.17 0.86 -6.63
C GLY A 154 5.00 0.64 -5.68
N CYS A 155 5.12 1.13 -4.45
CA CYS A 155 4.04 1.21 -3.48
C CYS A 155 3.94 2.64 -2.97
N SER A 156 2.78 3.28 -3.15
CA SER A 156 2.48 4.62 -2.62
C SER A 156 1.30 4.54 -1.67
N VAL A 157 1.38 5.22 -0.54
CA VAL A 157 0.31 5.19 0.49
C VAL A 157 -0.25 6.59 0.67
N LEU A 158 -1.58 6.72 0.58
CA LEU A 158 -2.29 7.99 0.73
C LEU A 158 -3.46 7.83 1.71
N PRO A 159 -3.75 8.85 2.55
CA PRO A 159 -4.97 8.89 3.35
C PRO A 159 -6.22 8.75 2.47
N ALA A 160 -7.19 7.95 2.90
CA ALA A 160 -8.40 7.68 2.13
C ALA A 160 -9.22 8.95 1.86
N GLN A 161 -9.20 9.93 2.77
CA GLN A 161 -9.88 11.20 2.57
C GLN A 161 -9.31 11.97 1.37
N ILE A 162 -7.99 12.01 1.21
CA ILE A 162 -7.36 12.68 0.05
C ILE A 162 -7.79 12.00 -1.25
N VAL A 163 -7.84 10.67 -1.26
CA VAL A 163 -8.26 9.90 -2.45
C VAL A 163 -9.72 10.19 -2.80
N LEU A 164 -10.59 10.32 -1.80
CA LEU A 164 -12.01 10.65 -1.98
C LEU A 164 -12.17 12.06 -2.56
N ASP A 165 -11.48 13.04 -1.98
CA ASP A 165 -11.56 14.45 -2.39
C ASP A 165 -11.08 14.66 -3.84
N ASP A 166 -10.03 13.94 -4.26
CA ASP A 166 -9.47 14.02 -5.62
C ASP A 166 -10.32 13.27 -6.67
N SER A 167 -11.13 12.30 -6.24
CA SER A 167 -12.01 11.53 -7.11
C SER A 167 -13.39 12.17 -7.34
N GLY A 168 -13.72 13.21 -6.57
CA GLY A 168 -14.97 13.97 -6.71
C GLY A 168 -15.05 14.75 -8.03
N PRO A 169 -16.24 15.24 -8.43
CA PRO A 169 -16.39 16.07 -9.60
C PRO A 169 -15.47 17.30 -9.47
N LYS A 170 -14.46 17.39 -10.34
CA LYS A 170 -13.60 18.58 -10.40
C LYS A 170 -14.48 19.75 -10.77
N CYS A 171 -14.81 20.61 -9.82
CA CYS A 171 -15.30 21.94 -10.14
C CYS A 171 -14.20 22.65 -10.92
N ASP A 172 -14.39 22.83 -12.22
CA ASP A 172 -13.54 23.68 -13.04
C ASP A 172 -13.44 25.05 -12.37
N ARG A 173 -12.24 25.37 -11.86
CA ARG A 173 -11.87 26.69 -11.38
C ARG A 173 -11.19 27.46 -12.48
#